data_b4bc58c083516fe844b68a8f3626c782
#
_entry.id   b4bc58c083516fe844b68a8f3626c782
#
_cell.length_a   1.000
_cell.length_b   1.000
_cell.length_c   1.000
_cell.angle_alpha   90.00
_cell.angle_beta   90.00
_cell.angle_gamma   90.00
#
_symmetry.space_group_name_H-M   'P 1'
#
loop_
_entity.id
_entity.type
_entity.pdbx_description
1 polymer ?
#
loop_
_entity_poly.entity_id
_entity_poly.type
_entity_poly.pdbx_seq_one_letter_code
_entity_poly.pdbx_strand_id
1 'polypeptide(L)'
;MELNLSEPGQSRYLRVYEYYKELIVSGQMKPGAKLPSIRKCSLQLQLSRTTVETAYMLLAADGYIISRPQSGFYVTDAVLAAANREEIEHGVPHQEERPEIRYDFASSNVDRESFQFDLWRRYVKSALRQDERLLSYGEPQGEREFREALCAYLGRHRNVICTPDSIVVGAGVQSLLHILCPMLRERDSAWFFNPSFRQGRQIFEDYGFRTGDIREYWESNDRRIESSKKDLCGIEKPDVCAREMKTGLSEQMSEAMRHTGKSVCYLTPSQMTVWGEVMPVGDRMKLLKDAAREDMLIIEDDYNSEFRYYNRPTPSLQGLSGGRGVVYLGTFSRLLLPSIRMSYMVLPPALLKRYQERGRFYNQTASKAEQIALCQFIRDGHLESQIRKSKKLYAAKAKCLCDAVRRIFGEKARTHLGDAGFLVLMELDSPLTSAEIAGRAAQAGVAVRPVESVGSLLEKQEHHFQEGYPKLLLSCASMGAERYEEALEVLKEVVYKKEK
;
A
#
# COMPACT_ATOMS: atom_id res chain seq x y z
N MET A 1 -17.14 49.58 6.65
CA MET A 1 -15.67 49.48 6.47
C MET A 1 -15.24 50.57 5.49
N GLU A 2 -14.34 51.42 5.83
CA GLU A 2 -13.83 52.48 4.92
C GLU A 2 -12.69 51.88 4.07
N LEU A 3 -12.74 52.20 2.78
CA LEU A 3 -11.74 51.69 1.80
C LEU A 3 -10.39 52.40 2.10
N ASN A 4 -9.46 51.73 2.75
CA ASN A 4 -8.14 52.30 3.05
C ASN A 4 -7.23 52.19 1.80
N LEU A 5 -7.09 53.29 1.09
CA LEU A 5 -6.29 53.38 -0.15
C LEU A 5 -4.80 53.66 0.09
N SER A 6 -4.35 53.76 1.37
CA SER A 6 -3.04 54.34 1.77
C SER A 6 -1.95 53.33 2.08
N GLU A 7 -2.19 52.01 2.05
CA GLU A 7 -1.15 51.01 2.35
C GLU A 7 -0.17 50.82 1.17
N PRO A 8 1.15 50.84 1.40
CA PRO A 8 2.13 50.59 0.35
C PRO A 8 2.24 49.11 0.00
N GLY A 9 2.16 48.72 -1.29
CA GLY A 9 2.48 47.38 -1.78
C GLY A 9 1.44 46.71 -2.66
N GLN A 10 0.18 47.10 -2.63
CA GLN A 10 -0.88 46.47 -3.43
C GLN A 10 -1.46 47.41 -4.48
N SER A 11 -1.72 46.89 -5.69
CA SER A 11 -2.27 47.70 -6.78
C SER A 11 -3.70 48.20 -6.46
N ARG A 12 -4.02 49.45 -6.82
CA ARG A 12 -5.29 50.08 -6.50
C ARG A 12 -6.53 49.34 -6.99
N TYR A 13 -6.45 48.63 -8.13
CA TYR A 13 -7.57 47.88 -8.64
C TYR A 13 -7.84 46.61 -7.81
N LEU A 14 -6.80 45.95 -7.24
CA LEU A 14 -6.97 44.80 -6.34
C LEU A 14 -7.69 45.20 -5.06
N ARG A 15 -7.42 46.37 -4.51
CA ARG A 15 -8.12 46.88 -3.31
C ARG A 15 -9.60 47.12 -3.57
N VAL A 16 -9.94 47.69 -4.73
CA VAL A 16 -11.34 47.85 -5.13
C VAL A 16 -12.02 46.50 -5.32
N TYR A 17 -11.30 45.54 -5.90
CA TYR A 17 -11.77 44.16 -6.08
C TYR A 17 -12.04 43.52 -4.71
N GLU A 18 -11.06 43.53 -3.78
CA GLU A 18 -11.20 42.92 -2.47
C GLU A 18 -12.31 43.59 -1.63
N TYR A 19 -12.42 44.91 -1.67
CA TYR A 19 -13.50 45.62 -1.01
C TYR A 19 -14.89 45.15 -1.45
N TYR A 20 -15.16 45.10 -2.74
CA TYR A 20 -16.46 44.62 -3.25
C TYR A 20 -16.67 43.13 -3.01
N LYS A 21 -15.62 42.35 -3.14
CA LYS A 21 -15.65 40.93 -2.82
C LYS A 21 -16.05 40.69 -1.36
N GLU A 22 -15.47 41.39 -0.43
CA GLU A 22 -15.80 41.29 0.99
C GLU A 22 -17.24 41.72 1.28
N LEU A 23 -17.73 42.82 0.69
CA LEU A 23 -19.12 43.26 0.81
C LEU A 23 -20.11 42.23 0.27
N ILE A 24 -19.74 41.51 -0.79
CA ILE A 24 -20.54 40.47 -1.38
C ILE A 24 -20.52 39.21 -0.54
N VAL A 25 -19.34 38.72 -0.14
CA VAL A 25 -19.14 37.51 0.66
C VAL A 25 -19.75 37.65 2.04
N SER A 26 -19.59 38.83 2.69
CA SER A 26 -20.21 39.10 4.01
C SER A 26 -21.75 39.29 3.95
N GLY A 27 -22.34 39.24 2.76
CA GLY A 27 -23.80 39.46 2.58
C GLY A 27 -24.26 40.92 2.74
N GLN A 28 -23.34 41.87 2.93
CA GLN A 28 -23.68 43.31 2.96
C GLN A 28 -24.23 43.79 1.60
N MET A 29 -23.72 43.21 0.50
CA MET A 29 -24.33 43.33 -0.83
C MET A 29 -25.05 42.04 -1.20
N LYS A 30 -26.36 42.09 -1.18
CA LYS A 30 -27.21 40.91 -1.46
C LYS A 30 -27.15 40.47 -2.94
N PRO A 31 -27.37 39.19 -3.26
CA PRO A 31 -27.57 38.73 -4.63
C PRO A 31 -28.60 39.58 -5.38
N GLY A 32 -28.33 39.89 -6.63
CA GLY A 32 -29.16 40.78 -7.44
C GLY A 32 -28.96 42.29 -7.18
N ALA A 33 -28.18 42.66 -6.15
CA ALA A 33 -27.86 44.08 -5.89
C ALA A 33 -27.04 44.68 -7.06
N LYS A 34 -27.34 45.91 -7.40
CA LYS A 34 -26.65 46.63 -8.46
C LYS A 34 -25.42 47.35 -7.92
N LEU A 35 -24.25 47.16 -8.50
CA LEU A 35 -23.04 47.89 -8.18
C LEU A 35 -23.13 49.32 -8.75
N PRO A 36 -22.41 50.29 -8.13
CA PRO A 36 -22.25 51.62 -8.71
C PRO A 36 -21.69 51.53 -10.13
N SER A 37 -22.13 52.40 -11.03
CA SER A 37 -21.52 52.45 -12.38
C SER A 37 -20.04 52.80 -12.27
N ILE A 38 -19.21 52.31 -13.21
CA ILE A 38 -17.75 52.59 -13.23
C ILE A 38 -17.48 54.08 -13.07
N ARG A 39 -18.26 54.94 -13.72
CA ARG A 39 -18.11 56.40 -13.58
C ARG A 39 -18.44 56.91 -12.15
N LYS A 40 -19.52 56.41 -11.56
CA LYS A 40 -19.93 56.79 -10.20
C LYS A 40 -18.94 56.25 -9.15
N CYS A 41 -18.48 55.02 -9.28
CA CYS A 41 -17.48 54.42 -8.40
C CYS A 41 -16.13 55.16 -8.49
N SER A 42 -15.68 55.48 -9.72
CA SER A 42 -14.43 56.21 -9.93
C SER A 42 -14.46 57.63 -9.29
N LEU A 43 -15.58 58.31 -9.33
CA LEU A 43 -15.76 59.61 -8.65
C LEU A 43 -15.80 59.48 -7.13
N GLN A 44 -16.52 58.47 -6.60
CA GLN A 44 -16.63 58.25 -5.14
C GLN A 44 -15.30 57.82 -4.52
N LEU A 45 -14.49 57.03 -5.20
CA LEU A 45 -13.22 56.54 -4.71
C LEU A 45 -12.01 57.35 -5.14
N GLN A 46 -12.22 58.41 -5.93
CA GLN A 46 -11.18 59.27 -6.53
C GLN A 46 -10.10 58.47 -7.28
N LEU A 47 -10.54 57.43 -8.01
CA LEU A 47 -9.70 56.54 -8.78
C LEU A 47 -9.93 56.73 -10.31
N SER A 48 -8.99 56.29 -11.12
CA SER A 48 -9.17 56.29 -12.57
C SER A 48 -10.29 55.31 -12.98
N ARG A 49 -11.01 55.59 -14.06
CA ARG A 49 -12.03 54.71 -14.59
C ARG A 49 -11.48 53.33 -14.94
N THR A 50 -10.29 53.25 -15.52
CA THR A 50 -9.59 52.04 -15.85
C THR A 50 -9.30 51.17 -14.62
N THR A 51 -8.94 51.77 -13.48
CA THR A 51 -8.73 51.04 -12.20
C THR A 51 -10.00 50.36 -11.71
N VAL A 52 -11.14 51.06 -11.75
CA VAL A 52 -12.44 50.49 -11.33
C VAL A 52 -12.93 49.42 -12.34
N GLU A 53 -12.74 49.69 -13.62
CA GLU A 53 -13.11 48.77 -14.70
C GLU A 53 -12.35 47.43 -14.58
N THR A 54 -11.03 47.50 -14.35
CA THR A 54 -10.20 46.30 -14.10
C THR A 54 -10.68 45.52 -12.88
N ALA A 55 -11.02 46.18 -11.78
CA ALA A 55 -11.57 45.53 -10.59
C ALA A 55 -12.90 44.85 -10.86
N TYR A 56 -13.79 45.52 -11.59
CA TYR A 56 -15.10 44.94 -11.96
C TYR A 56 -14.98 43.79 -12.95
N MET A 57 -14.03 43.83 -13.88
CA MET A 57 -13.72 42.71 -14.75
C MET A 57 -13.22 41.50 -13.98
N LEU A 58 -12.36 41.69 -12.98
CA LEU A 58 -11.91 40.61 -12.11
C LEU A 58 -13.08 40.04 -11.29
N LEU A 59 -13.92 40.88 -10.67
CA LEU A 59 -15.12 40.42 -9.96
C LEU A 59 -16.06 39.62 -10.86
N ALA A 60 -16.17 40.02 -12.12
CA ALA A 60 -16.99 39.32 -13.12
C ALA A 60 -16.33 38.02 -13.58
N ALA A 61 -15.01 37.99 -13.75
CA ALA A 61 -14.24 36.78 -14.09
C ALA A 61 -14.32 35.73 -12.98
N ASP A 62 -14.29 36.14 -11.72
CA ASP A 62 -14.41 35.28 -10.54
C ASP A 62 -15.88 34.93 -10.22
N GLY A 63 -16.84 35.46 -11.01
CA GLY A 63 -18.26 35.11 -10.86
C GLY A 63 -19.00 35.83 -9.75
N TYR A 64 -18.40 36.80 -9.05
CA TYR A 64 -19.08 37.57 -8.01
C TYR A 64 -20.15 38.52 -8.57
N ILE A 65 -19.95 39.05 -9.78
CA ILE A 65 -20.87 39.95 -10.43
C ILE A 65 -21.08 39.53 -11.88
N ILE A 66 -22.23 39.93 -12.47
CA ILE A 66 -22.53 39.80 -13.89
C ILE A 66 -22.78 41.17 -14.52
N SER A 67 -22.31 41.35 -15.73
CA SER A 67 -22.64 42.51 -16.55
C SER A 67 -23.96 42.30 -17.27
N ARG A 68 -24.90 43.26 -17.14
CA ARG A 68 -26.13 43.28 -17.94
C ARG A 68 -26.04 44.42 -18.96
N PRO A 69 -26.16 44.12 -20.27
CA PRO A 69 -26.07 45.16 -21.31
C PRO A 69 -26.98 46.34 -21.00
N GLN A 70 -26.46 47.55 -21.17
CA GLN A 70 -27.15 48.83 -20.91
C GLN A 70 -27.64 49.06 -19.45
N SER A 71 -27.45 48.08 -18.54
CA SER A 71 -27.98 48.16 -17.18
C SER A 71 -26.87 48.24 -16.12
N GLY A 72 -25.66 47.68 -16.37
CA GLY A 72 -24.52 47.73 -15.44
C GLY A 72 -24.20 46.38 -14.80
N PHE A 73 -23.51 46.40 -13.64
CA PHE A 73 -23.04 45.20 -12.97
C PHE A 73 -23.93 44.85 -11.76
N TYR A 74 -24.20 43.57 -11.60
CA TYR A 74 -25.08 43.01 -10.56
C TYR A 74 -24.40 41.84 -9.85
N VAL A 75 -24.63 41.73 -8.53
CA VAL A 75 -24.15 40.58 -7.70
C VAL A 75 -24.84 39.33 -8.17
N THR A 76 -24.09 38.23 -8.31
CA THR A 76 -24.61 36.93 -8.71
C THR A 76 -25.17 36.14 -7.52
N ASP A 77 -25.99 35.11 -7.80
CA ASP A 77 -26.46 34.14 -6.79
C ASP A 77 -25.40 33.10 -6.39
N ALA A 78 -24.25 33.09 -7.09
CA ALA A 78 -23.16 32.12 -6.86
C ALA A 78 -22.41 32.32 -5.52
N VAL A 79 -22.73 33.39 -4.79
CA VAL A 79 -22.13 33.71 -3.47
C VAL A 79 -22.50 32.69 -2.39
N LEU A 80 -23.59 31.94 -2.58
CA LEU A 80 -23.98 30.85 -1.66
C LEU A 80 -22.96 29.69 -1.62
N ALA A 81 -22.14 29.54 -2.68
CA ALA A 81 -21.06 28.56 -2.70
C ALA A 81 -19.82 28.97 -1.89
N ALA A 82 -19.65 30.25 -1.62
CA ALA A 82 -18.52 30.76 -0.80
C ALA A 82 -18.82 30.70 0.71
N ALA A 83 -20.10 30.82 1.11
CA ALA A 83 -20.52 30.67 2.51
C ALA A 83 -20.35 29.22 3.02
N ASN A 84 -20.41 28.23 2.12
CA ASN A 84 -20.18 26.83 2.46
C ASN A 84 -18.67 26.47 2.63
N ARG A 85 -17.74 27.41 2.42
CA ARG A 85 -16.32 27.15 2.70
C ARG A 85 -16.03 27.02 4.21
N GLU A 86 -16.75 27.72 5.05
CA GLU A 86 -16.62 27.59 6.51
C GLU A 86 -17.07 26.19 7.00
N GLU A 87 -18.05 25.56 6.36
CA GLU A 87 -18.44 24.17 6.69
C GLU A 87 -17.40 23.14 6.23
N ILE A 88 -16.63 23.42 5.20
CA ILE A 88 -15.56 22.51 4.71
C ILE A 88 -14.33 22.60 5.63
N GLU A 89 -14.02 23.75 6.22
CA GLU A 89 -12.90 23.90 7.15
C GLU A 89 -13.19 23.27 8.53
N HIS A 90 -14.44 23.16 8.95
CA HIS A 90 -14.81 22.49 10.19
C HIS A 90 -14.98 20.97 10.09
N GLY A 91 -14.88 20.39 8.89
CA GLY A 91 -14.97 18.94 8.65
C GLY A 91 -13.66 18.17 8.72
N VAL A 92 -12.53 18.82 8.98
CA VAL A 92 -11.28 18.12 9.23
C VAL A 92 -11.33 17.57 10.66
N PRO A 93 -11.38 16.24 10.87
CA PRO A 93 -11.33 15.70 12.22
C PRO A 93 -10.07 16.24 12.90
N HIS A 94 -10.23 16.83 14.08
CA HIS A 94 -9.09 17.16 14.93
C HIS A 94 -8.23 15.90 15.01
N GLN A 95 -7.00 15.95 14.51
CA GLN A 95 -6.04 14.89 14.75
C GLN A 95 -5.87 14.83 16.27
N GLU A 96 -6.39 13.76 16.88
CA GLU A 96 -6.04 13.41 18.24
C GLU A 96 -4.51 13.49 18.34
N GLU A 97 -3.99 14.19 19.34
CA GLU A 97 -2.56 14.30 19.60
C GLU A 97 -1.99 12.88 19.71
N ARG A 98 -1.37 12.42 18.65
CA ARG A 98 -0.71 11.12 18.65
C ARG A 98 0.50 11.19 19.57
N PRO A 99 0.68 10.23 20.48
CA PRO A 99 1.85 10.20 21.35
C PRO A 99 3.14 10.27 20.52
N GLU A 100 4.12 11.02 21.01
CA GLU A 100 5.42 11.15 20.34
C GLU A 100 6.15 9.80 20.39
N ILE A 101 6.32 9.17 19.23
CA ILE A 101 7.00 7.88 19.10
C ILE A 101 8.52 8.09 19.03
N ARG A 102 9.22 7.70 20.08
CA ARG A 102 10.69 7.73 20.16
C ARG A 102 11.35 6.48 19.57
N TYR A 103 10.73 5.32 19.74
CA TYR A 103 11.20 4.01 19.26
C TYR A 103 10.12 3.35 18.42
N ASP A 104 10.39 3.15 17.14
CA ASP A 104 9.40 2.63 16.21
C ASP A 104 9.77 1.22 15.72
N PHE A 105 9.15 0.19 16.30
CA PHE A 105 9.19 -1.18 15.81
C PHE A 105 7.99 -1.54 14.90
N ALA A 106 7.02 -0.64 14.75
CA ALA A 106 5.80 -0.90 13.97
C ALA A 106 5.95 -0.54 12.50
N SER A 107 6.88 0.35 12.16
CA SER A 107 7.06 0.86 10.81
C SER A 107 7.52 -0.20 9.82
N SER A 108 7.07 -0.02 8.59
CA SER A 108 7.54 -0.77 7.43
C SER A 108 8.64 -0.05 6.64
N ASN A 109 9.25 0.96 7.24
CA ASN A 109 10.32 1.74 6.62
C ASN A 109 11.55 0.87 6.31
N VAL A 110 12.29 1.29 5.31
CA VAL A 110 13.58 0.68 4.94
C VAL A 110 14.68 1.36 5.74
N ASP A 111 15.64 0.57 6.19
CA ASP A 111 16.80 1.09 6.93
C ASP A 111 17.63 2.05 6.08
N ARG A 112 18.02 3.19 6.66
CA ARG A 112 18.84 4.18 5.97
C ARG A 112 20.18 3.62 5.48
N GLU A 113 20.80 2.72 6.25
CA GLU A 113 22.10 2.12 5.91
C GLU A 113 21.98 1.06 4.81
N SER A 114 20.75 0.54 4.59
CA SER A 114 20.49 -0.46 3.56
C SER A 114 20.63 0.08 2.15
N PHE A 115 20.52 1.41 1.94
CA PHE A 115 20.44 2.00 0.61
C PHE A 115 21.55 3.02 0.33
N GLN A 116 22.16 2.91 -0.85
CA GLN A 116 23.24 3.78 -1.32
C GLN A 116 22.71 5.04 -2.01
N PHE A 117 22.29 6.05 -1.22
CA PHE A 117 21.70 7.30 -1.74
C PHE A 117 22.60 8.04 -2.74
N ASP A 118 23.93 8.08 -2.51
CA ASP A 118 24.85 8.78 -3.41
C ASP A 118 24.96 8.11 -4.77
N LEU A 119 24.92 6.78 -4.78
CA LEU A 119 24.88 6.01 -6.02
C LEU A 119 23.55 6.25 -6.75
N TRP A 120 22.42 6.21 -6.04
CA TRP A 120 21.11 6.46 -6.63
C TRP A 120 21.00 7.88 -7.23
N ARG A 121 21.48 8.90 -6.51
CA ARG A 121 21.52 10.28 -7.02
C ARG A 121 22.24 10.39 -8.36
N ARG A 122 23.32 9.63 -8.59
CA ARG A 122 24.03 9.63 -9.87
C ARG A 122 23.16 9.09 -11.01
N TYR A 123 22.41 8.01 -10.78
CA TYR A 123 21.50 7.44 -11.77
C TYR A 123 20.30 8.36 -12.06
N VAL A 124 19.70 8.95 -11.04
CA VAL A 124 18.64 9.94 -11.23
C VAL A 124 19.16 11.14 -12.01
N LYS A 125 20.34 11.67 -11.68
CA LYS A 125 20.95 12.76 -12.43
C LYS A 125 21.26 12.36 -13.87
N SER A 126 21.70 11.13 -14.13
CA SER A 126 21.90 10.60 -15.49
C SER A 126 20.58 10.52 -16.26
N ALA A 127 19.51 10.04 -15.64
CA ALA A 127 18.18 9.98 -16.27
C ALA A 127 17.67 11.38 -16.63
N LEU A 128 17.84 12.36 -15.71
CA LEU A 128 17.39 13.74 -15.92
C LEU A 128 18.16 14.49 -17.02
N ARG A 129 19.31 13.98 -17.48
CA ARG A 129 20.06 14.53 -18.62
C ARG A 129 19.54 14.06 -19.98
N GLN A 130 18.54 13.17 -20.00
CA GLN A 130 17.93 12.68 -21.24
C GLN A 130 16.72 13.53 -21.62
N ASP A 131 16.94 14.82 -21.81
CA ASP A 131 15.91 15.86 -21.96
C ASP A 131 14.84 15.47 -23.00
N GLU A 132 15.27 15.07 -24.20
CA GLU A 132 14.36 14.71 -25.29
C GLU A 132 13.42 13.55 -24.93
N ARG A 133 13.93 12.56 -24.19
CA ARG A 133 13.11 11.43 -23.73
C ARG A 133 12.08 11.85 -22.70
N LEU A 134 12.41 12.81 -21.84
CA LEU A 134 11.55 13.26 -20.74
C LEU A 134 10.41 14.18 -21.20
N LEU A 135 10.49 14.75 -22.41
CA LEU A 135 9.45 15.59 -23.00
C LEU A 135 8.22 14.79 -23.50
N SER A 136 8.29 13.46 -23.50
CA SER A 136 7.16 12.59 -23.92
C SER A 136 6.61 11.77 -22.76
N TYR A 137 5.31 11.40 -22.84
CA TYR A 137 4.64 10.60 -21.81
C TYR A 137 5.24 9.20 -21.58
N GLY A 138 5.99 8.65 -22.52
CA GLY A 138 6.51 7.30 -22.45
C GLY A 138 5.50 6.23 -22.88
N GLU A 139 5.94 4.98 -22.82
CA GLU A 139 5.09 3.85 -23.20
C GLU A 139 4.10 3.51 -22.06
N PRO A 140 2.80 3.30 -22.35
CA PRO A 140 1.81 2.95 -21.32
C PRO A 140 2.20 1.73 -20.47
N GLN A 141 2.88 0.77 -21.07
CA GLN A 141 3.32 -0.46 -20.44
C GLN A 141 4.61 -0.28 -19.60
N GLY A 142 5.26 0.85 -19.72
CA GLY A 142 6.60 1.16 -19.16
C GLY A 142 7.68 1.15 -20.23
N GLU A 143 8.77 1.85 -19.97
CA GLU A 143 9.89 1.99 -20.89
C GLU A 143 10.43 0.61 -21.33
N ARG A 144 10.56 0.39 -22.63
CA ARG A 144 10.95 -0.91 -23.18
C ARG A 144 12.29 -1.41 -22.64
N GLU A 145 13.29 -0.54 -22.58
CA GLU A 145 14.60 -0.89 -22.05
C GLU A 145 14.56 -1.35 -20.60
N PHE A 146 13.67 -0.74 -19.80
CA PHE A 146 13.47 -1.14 -18.41
C PHE A 146 12.79 -2.50 -18.31
N ARG A 147 11.77 -2.77 -19.14
CA ARG A 147 11.11 -4.08 -19.21
C ARG A 147 12.06 -5.19 -19.67
N GLU A 148 12.99 -4.89 -20.58
CA GLU A 148 14.06 -5.81 -21.00
C GLU A 148 15.03 -6.13 -19.85
N ALA A 149 15.45 -5.11 -19.09
CA ALA A 149 16.29 -5.29 -17.92
C ALA A 149 15.60 -6.10 -16.82
N LEU A 150 14.31 -5.83 -16.58
CA LEU A 150 13.48 -6.60 -15.65
C LEU A 150 13.32 -8.05 -16.08
N CYS A 151 13.05 -8.31 -17.37
CA CYS A 151 12.90 -9.67 -17.91
C CYS A 151 14.16 -10.48 -17.66
N ALA A 152 15.34 -9.92 -17.94
CA ALA A 152 16.61 -10.57 -17.70
C ALA A 152 16.88 -10.84 -16.20
N TYR A 153 16.56 -9.88 -15.34
CA TYR A 153 16.67 -10.03 -13.88
C TYR A 153 15.77 -11.13 -13.34
N LEU A 154 14.49 -11.11 -13.71
CA LEU A 154 13.47 -12.04 -13.24
C LEU A 154 13.75 -13.49 -13.66
N GLY A 155 14.18 -13.69 -14.91
CA GLY A 155 14.57 -15.01 -15.40
C GLY A 155 15.72 -15.60 -14.59
N ARG A 156 16.77 -14.81 -14.31
CA ARG A 156 17.95 -15.28 -13.56
C ARG A 156 17.69 -15.55 -12.08
N HIS A 157 16.92 -14.68 -11.43
CA HIS A 157 16.82 -14.68 -9.95
C HIS A 157 15.56 -15.31 -9.41
N ARG A 158 14.48 -15.33 -10.20
CA ARG A 158 13.18 -15.82 -9.76
C ARG A 158 12.61 -16.95 -10.59
N ASN A 159 13.34 -17.36 -11.64
CA ASN A 159 12.85 -18.33 -12.62
C ASN A 159 11.49 -17.95 -13.24
N VAL A 160 11.20 -16.64 -13.33
CA VAL A 160 9.97 -16.12 -13.94
C VAL A 160 10.09 -16.23 -15.45
N ILE A 161 9.09 -16.81 -16.08
CA ILE A 161 9.00 -16.95 -17.54
C ILE A 161 8.26 -15.75 -18.10
N CYS A 162 8.99 -14.84 -18.72
CA CYS A 162 8.43 -13.61 -19.26
C CYS A 162 9.15 -13.16 -20.54
N THR A 163 8.49 -12.29 -21.28
CA THR A 163 9.08 -11.46 -22.33
C THR A 163 8.90 -9.98 -21.93
N PRO A 164 9.67 -9.05 -22.49
CA PRO A 164 9.46 -7.62 -22.23
C PRO A 164 8.01 -7.16 -22.49
N ASP A 165 7.32 -7.79 -23.45
CA ASP A 165 5.94 -7.47 -23.79
C ASP A 165 4.91 -8.03 -22.80
N SER A 166 5.28 -9.01 -21.97
CA SER A 166 4.42 -9.53 -20.90
C SER A 166 4.52 -8.74 -19.59
N ILE A 167 5.46 -7.79 -19.49
CA ILE A 167 5.71 -6.99 -18.28
C ILE A 167 4.97 -5.65 -18.38
N VAL A 168 4.21 -5.30 -17.35
CA VAL A 168 3.57 -3.99 -17.17
C VAL A 168 4.12 -3.33 -15.92
N VAL A 169 4.62 -2.11 -16.05
CA VAL A 169 5.19 -1.30 -14.96
C VAL A 169 4.13 -0.36 -14.39
N GLY A 170 4.15 -0.12 -13.08
CA GLY A 170 3.22 0.81 -12.43
C GLY A 170 3.75 1.43 -11.14
N ALA A 171 3.09 2.48 -10.68
CA ALA A 171 3.42 3.22 -9.46
C ALA A 171 2.97 2.49 -8.18
N GLY A 172 3.50 1.30 -7.95
CA GLY A 172 3.13 0.43 -6.84
C GLY A 172 2.08 -0.62 -7.23
N VAL A 173 1.94 -1.64 -6.38
CA VAL A 173 1.05 -2.79 -6.63
C VAL A 173 -0.41 -2.36 -6.78
N GLN A 174 -0.86 -1.37 -6.02
CA GLN A 174 -2.25 -0.89 -6.10
C GLN A 174 -2.59 -0.37 -7.50
N SER A 175 -1.74 0.45 -8.12
CA SER A 175 -1.96 0.93 -9.49
C SER A 175 -2.01 -0.21 -10.52
N LEU A 176 -1.23 -1.26 -10.31
CA LEU A 176 -1.27 -2.46 -11.15
C LEU A 176 -2.56 -3.26 -10.95
N LEU A 177 -3.08 -3.35 -9.73
CA LEU A 177 -4.38 -3.99 -9.46
C LEU A 177 -5.54 -3.21 -10.10
N HIS A 178 -5.52 -1.88 -10.09
CA HIS A 178 -6.50 -1.06 -10.82
C HIS A 178 -6.48 -1.30 -12.34
N ILE A 179 -5.34 -1.66 -12.91
CA ILE A 179 -5.23 -2.08 -14.32
C ILE A 179 -5.73 -3.53 -14.49
N LEU A 180 -5.43 -4.41 -13.54
CA LEU A 180 -5.71 -5.84 -13.62
C LEU A 180 -7.20 -6.17 -13.40
N CYS A 181 -7.84 -5.61 -12.37
CA CYS A 181 -9.21 -5.93 -11.99
C CYS A 181 -10.21 -5.80 -13.16
N PRO A 182 -10.19 -4.71 -13.98
CA PRO A 182 -11.09 -4.60 -15.13
C PRO A 182 -10.91 -5.69 -16.20
N MET A 183 -9.76 -6.36 -16.23
CA MET A 183 -9.50 -7.47 -17.17
C MET A 183 -10.00 -8.82 -16.65
N LEU A 184 -10.42 -8.89 -15.38
CA LEU A 184 -10.84 -10.11 -14.69
C LEU A 184 -12.37 -10.26 -14.60
N ARG A 185 -13.15 -9.54 -15.42
CA ARG A 185 -14.63 -9.46 -15.36
C ARG A 185 -15.36 -10.82 -15.47
N GLU A 186 -14.70 -11.86 -15.93
CA GLU A 186 -15.27 -13.21 -15.98
C GLU A 186 -15.23 -13.94 -14.62
N ARG A 187 -14.56 -13.32 -13.65
CA ARG A 187 -14.36 -13.85 -12.31
C ARG A 187 -15.12 -12.94 -11.35
N ASP A 188 -15.83 -13.55 -10.41
CA ASP A 188 -16.72 -12.83 -9.49
C ASP A 188 -16.19 -12.76 -8.06
N SER A 189 -15.14 -13.49 -7.77
CA SER A 189 -14.60 -13.60 -6.41
C SER A 189 -13.07 -13.59 -6.38
N ALA A 190 -12.54 -13.01 -5.30
CA ALA A 190 -11.11 -12.95 -5.02
C ALA A 190 -10.83 -13.41 -3.57
N TRP A 191 -10.07 -14.48 -3.43
CA TRP A 191 -9.73 -15.11 -2.16
C TRP A 191 -8.31 -14.75 -1.77
N PHE A 192 -8.15 -14.22 -0.56
CA PHE A 192 -6.87 -13.76 -0.06
C PHE A 192 -6.31 -14.75 0.95
N PHE A 193 -5.04 -15.09 0.79
CA PHE A 193 -4.34 -15.93 1.73
C PHE A 193 -3.51 -15.10 2.75
N ASN A 194 -3.28 -13.84 2.45
CA ASN A 194 -2.55 -12.95 3.33
C ASN A 194 -3.48 -11.88 3.93
N PRO A 195 -3.79 -11.97 5.23
CA PRO A 195 -4.67 -10.99 5.88
C PRO A 195 -4.08 -9.58 5.96
N SER A 196 -2.77 -9.42 5.68
CA SER A 196 -2.08 -8.15 5.84
C SER A 196 -2.23 -7.18 4.66
N PHE A 197 -2.68 -7.63 3.48
CA PHE A 197 -2.85 -6.77 2.30
C PHE A 197 -4.28 -6.24 2.16
N ARG A 198 -4.75 -5.51 3.18
CA ARG A 198 -6.11 -4.93 3.22
C ARG A 198 -6.40 -4.01 2.02
N GLN A 199 -5.41 -3.21 1.59
CA GLN A 199 -5.57 -2.29 0.46
C GLN A 199 -5.83 -3.02 -0.86
N GLY A 200 -5.19 -4.17 -1.10
CA GLY A 200 -5.44 -4.99 -2.28
C GLY A 200 -6.84 -5.58 -2.25
N ARG A 201 -7.28 -6.09 -1.09
CA ARG A 201 -8.63 -6.60 -0.89
C ARG A 201 -9.68 -5.53 -1.19
N GLN A 202 -9.51 -4.32 -0.65
CA GLN A 202 -10.41 -3.20 -0.89
C GLN A 202 -10.54 -2.87 -2.39
N ILE A 203 -9.42 -2.88 -3.14
CA ILE A 203 -9.47 -2.65 -4.59
C ILE A 203 -10.35 -3.69 -5.30
N PHE A 204 -10.24 -4.98 -4.94
CA PHE A 204 -11.12 -6.00 -5.54
C PHE A 204 -12.59 -5.76 -5.19
N GLU A 205 -12.91 -5.38 -3.96
CA GLU A 205 -14.26 -5.00 -3.51
C GLU A 205 -14.79 -3.80 -4.29
N ASP A 206 -13.99 -2.76 -4.49
CA ASP A 206 -14.34 -1.56 -5.27
C ASP A 206 -14.67 -1.90 -6.74
N TYR A 207 -14.08 -2.97 -7.29
CA TYR A 207 -14.42 -3.50 -8.61
C TYR A 207 -15.55 -4.52 -8.62
N GLY A 208 -16.20 -4.74 -7.48
CA GLY A 208 -17.39 -5.59 -7.35
C GLY A 208 -17.09 -7.08 -7.16
N PHE A 209 -15.85 -7.47 -6.85
CA PHE A 209 -15.54 -8.85 -6.51
C PHE A 209 -16.04 -9.16 -5.10
N ARG A 210 -16.59 -10.36 -4.92
CA ARG A 210 -16.77 -10.91 -3.59
C ARG A 210 -15.39 -11.30 -3.04
N THR A 211 -15.01 -10.75 -1.90
CA THR A 211 -13.73 -11.06 -1.29
C THR A 211 -13.90 -11.88 -0.01
N GLY A 212 -12.91 -12.69 0.30
CA GLY A 212 -12.89 -13.45 1.54
C GLY A 212 -11.47 -13.90 1.87
N ASP A 213 -11.27 -14.33 3.12
CA ASP A 213 -10.11 -15.12 3.47
C ASP A 213 -10.36 -16.55 3.02
N ILE A 214 -9.38 -17.16 2.38
CA ILE A 214 -9.51 -18.55 1.91
C ILE A 214 -9.77 -19.53 3.06
N ARG A 215 -9.42 -19.16 4.29
CA ARG A 215 -9.68 -19.89 5.52
C ARG A 215 -11.15 -19.84 5.97
N GLU A 216 -11.75 -18.65 5.98
CA GLU A 216 -13.16 -18.45 6.34
C GLU A 216 -14.10 -19.23 5.42
N TYR A 217 -13.74 -19.31 4.15
CA TYR A 217 -14.48 -20.09 3.16
C TYR A 217 -14.46 -21.59 3.52
N TRP A 218 -13.30 -22.09 3.96
CA TRP A 218 -13.13 -23.48 4.32
C TRP A 218 -13.97 -23.87 5.54
N GLU A 219 -13.91 -23.07 6.61
CA GLU A 219 -14.71 -23.29 7.83
C GLU A 219 -16.22 -23.24 7.59
N SER A 220 -16.70 -22.37 6.69
CA SER A 220 -18.11 -22.26 6.36
C SER A 220 -18.63 -23.45 5.55
N ASN A 221 -17.80 -24.04 4.72
CA ASN A 221 -18.16 -25.21 3.90
C ASN A 221 -18.06 -26.54 4.66
N ASP A 222 -17.14 -26.66 5.57
CA ASP A 222 -17.02 -27.84 6.44
C ASP A 222 -18.31 -28.01 7.28
N ARG A 223 -18.86 -26.94 7.82
CA ARG A 223 -20.17 -26.94 8.50
C ARG A 223 -21.34 -27.34 7.60
N ARG A 224 -21.32 -26.99 6.31
CA ARG A 224 -22.35 -27.40 5.34
C ARG A 224 -22.25 -28.88 4.98
N ILE A 225 -21.03 -29.42 4.87
CA ILE A 225 -20.80 -30.83 4.61
C ILE A 225 -21.21 -31.69 5.81
N GLU A 226 -20.96 -31.22 7.03
CA GLU A 226 -21.40 -31.88 8.26
C GLU A 226 -22.93 -31.86 8.41
N SER A 227 -23.61 -30.75 8.07
CA SER A 227 -25.08 -30.69 8.10
C SER A 227 -25.70 -31.62 7.06
N SER A 228 -25.15 -31.68 5.83
CA SER A 228 -25.65 -32.56 4.78
C SER A 228 -25.38 -34.06 5.05
N LYS A 229 -24.34 -34.38 5.83
CA LYS A 229 -24.07 -35.78 6.27
C LYS A 229 -24.94 -36.21 7.45
N LYS A 230 -25.40 -35.29 8.28
CA LYS A 230 -26.35 -35.62 9.38
C LYS A 230 -27.72 -36.07 8.88
N ASP A 231 -28.14 -35.62 7.71
CA ASP A 231 -29.45 -35.96 7.14
C ASP A 231 -29.45 -37.29 6.38
N LEU A 232 -28.29 -37.96 6.18
CA LEU A 232 -28.18 -39.12 5.32
C LEU A 232 -27.69 -40.42 5.97
N CYS A 233 -27.22 -40.45 7.21
CA CYS A 233 -26.79 -41.71 7.82
C CYS A 233 -26.79 -41.70 9.34
N GLY A 234 -27.70 -42.47 9.93
CA GLY A 234 -27.76 -42.81 11.36
C GLY A 234 -26.71 -43.83 11.80
N ILE A 235 -25.42 -43.63 11.50
CA ILE A 235 -24.33 -44.54 11.90
C ILE A 235 -23.25 -43.74 12.64
N GLU A 236 -22.89 -44.25 13.84
CA GLU A 236 -21.91 -43.71 14.77
C GLU A 236 -20.54 -43.42 14.12
N LYS A 237 -19.95 -42.30 14.54
CA LYS A 237 -18.68 -41.73 14.07
C LYS A 237 -17.49 -42.66 14.35
N PRO A 238 -16.60 -42.91 13.39
CA PRO A 238 -15.21 -43.20 13.69
C PRO A 238 -14.46 -41.88 13.87
N ASP A 239 -13.52 -41.86 14.81
CA ASP A 239 -12.63 -40.77 15.20
C ASP A 239 -12.16 -39.88 14.02
N VAL A 240 -12.84 -38.76 13.80
CA VAL A 240 -12.44 -37.74 12.82
C VAL A 240 -11.23 -36.93 13.31
N CYS A 241 -11.02 -36.93 14.64
CA CYS A 241 -9.93 -36.17 15.28
C CYS A 241 -8.51 -36.61 14.90
N ALA A 242 -8.32 -37.87 14.48
CA ALA A 242 -6.99 -38.40 14.11
C ALA A 242 -6.60 -38.17 12.63
N ARG A 243 -7.56 -37.79 11.74
CA ARG A 243 -7.31 -37.51 10.32
C ARG A 243 -6.97 -36.04 10.04
N GLU A 244 -7.40 -35.12 10.91
CA GLU A 244 -7.20 -33.68 10.76
C GLU A 244 -5.74 -33.23 11.00
N MET A 245 -4.95 -34.03 11.70
CA MET A 245 -3.56 -33.67 12.05
C MET A 245 -2.52 -33.92 10.93
N LYS A 246 -2.91 -34.39 9.75
CA LYS A 246 -1.98 -34.74 8.65
C LYS A 246 -2.22 -34.03 7.33
N THR A 247 -3.21 -33.17 7.21
CA THR A 247 -3.43 -32.43 5.97
C THR A 247 -2.54 -31.20 5.94
N GLY A 248 -1.55 -31.19 5.04
CA GLY A 248 -0.67 -30.05 4.83
C GLY A 248 -1.44 -28.82 4.31
N LEU A 249 -0.84 -27.65 4.46
CA LEU A 249 -1.39 -26.35 4.01
C LEU A 249 -1.98 -26.39 2.59
N SER A 250 -1.33 -27.12 1.68
CA SER A 250 -1.77 -27.30 0.29
C SER A 250 -3.07 -28.09 0.16
N GLU A 251 -3.37 -29.04 1.06
CA GLU A 251 -4.62 -29.80 1.02
C GLU A 251 -5.80 -28.95 1.43
N GLN A 252 -5.63 -28.13 2.45
CA GLN A 252 -6.63 -27.18 2.92
C GLN A 252 -6.95 -26.12 1.83
N MET A 253 -5.90 -25.58 1.18
CA MET A 253 -6.07 -24.65 0.06
C MET A 253 -6.78 -25.31 -1.12
N SER A 254 -6.41 -26.54 -1.46
CA SER A 254 -7.01 -27.28 -2.59
C SER A 254 -8.48 -27.57 -2.35
N GLU A 255 -8.88 -27.84 -1.12
CA GLU A 255 -10.28 -28.10 -0.79
C GLU A 255 -11.11 -26.81 -0.84
N ALA A 256 -10.59 -25.69 -0.30
CA ALA A 256 -11.22 -24.38 -0.42
C ALA A 256 -11.45 -23.98 -1.91
N MET A 257 -10.48 -24.25 -2.76
CA MET A 257 -10.55 -23.94 -4.20
C MET A 257 -11.63 -24.73 -4.95
N ARG A 258 -11.93 -25.98 -4.58
CA ARG A 258 -12.90 -26.85 -5.29
C ARG A 258 -14.30 -26.27 -5.41
N HIS A 259 -14.66 -25.30 -4.60
CA HIS A 259 -16.02 -24.76 -4.54
C HIS A 259 -16.13 -23.29 -4.95
N THR A 260 -15.02 -22.66 -5.41
CA THR A 260 -14.99 -21.22 -5.70
C THR A 260 -15.29 -20.87 -7.17
N GLY A 261 -15.31 -21.86 -8.07
CA GLY A 261 -15.53 -21.61 -9.50
C GLY A 261 -14.46 -20.72 -10.15
N LYS A 262 -14.83 -19.94 -11.13
CA LYS A 262 -13.93 -18.97 -11.79
C LYS A 262 -13.56 -17.83 -10.85
N SER A 263 -12.57 -18.03 -10.01
CA SER A 263 -12.15 -17.08 -8.98
C SER A 263 -10.68 -16.68 -9.13
N VAL A 264 -10.25 -15.74 -8.31
CA VAL A 264 -8.87 -15.29 -8.17
C VAL A 264 -8.36 -15.73 -6.80
N CYS A 265 -7.12 -16.22 -6.72
CA CYS A 265 -6.42 -16.48 -5.48
C CYS A 265 -5.22 -15.54 -5.35
N TYR A 266 -5.25 -14.63 -4.40
CA TYR A 266 -4.16 -13.70 -4.09
C TYR A 266 -3.34 -14.23 -2.93
N LEU A 267 -2.05 -14.47 -3.15
CA LEU A 267 -1.16 -15.01 -2.12
C LEU A 267 0.28 -14.51 -2.25
N THR A 268 1.02 -14.63 -1.15
CA THR A 268 2.43 -14.23 -1.02
C THR A 268 3.29 -15.46 -0.70
N PRO A 269 3.59 -16.34 -1.66
CA PRO A 269 4.20 -17.65 -1.36
C PRO A 269 5.64 -17.56 -0.84
N SER A 270 6.28 -16.42 -1.01
CA SER A 270 7.60 -16.13 -0.46
C SER A 270 7.56 -15.58 0.97
N GLN A 271 6.37 -15.25 1.48
CA GLN A 271 6.13 -14.81 2.85
C GLN A 271 4.69 -15.14 3.25
N MET A 272 4.44 -16.39 3.62
CA MET A 272 3.11 -16.89 4.01
C MET A 272 2.64 -16.36 5.35
N THR A 273 3.57 -16.06 6.25
CA THR A 273 3.30 -15.48 7.57
C THR A 273 3.91 -14.09 7.69
N VAL A 274 3.41 -13.31 8.65
CA VAL A 274 3.94 -11.97 8.91
C VAL A 274 5.39 -11.98 9.38
N TRP A 275 5.88 -13.09 9.95
CA TRP A 275 7.28 -13.26 10.39
C TRP A 275 8.19 -13.95 9.37
N GLY A 276 7.69 -14.33 8.19
CA GLY A 276 8.54 -14.69 7.06
C GLY A 276 8.65 -16.17 6.70
N GLU A 277 7.65 -16.99 6.98
CA GLU A 277 7.62 -18.36 6.49
C GLU A 277 7.35 -18.42 4.99
N VAL A 278 7.91 -19.43 4.34
CA VAL A 278 7.88 -19.59 2.87
C VAL A 278 7.17 -20.88 2.50
N MET A 279 6.29 -20.81 1.50
CA MET A 279 5.58 -21.97 0.97
C MET A 279 6.57 -22.96 0.35
N PRO A 280 6.61 -24.23 0.81
CA PRO A 280 7.44 -25.30 0.23
C PRO A 280 7.15 -25.56 -1.24
N VAL A 281 8.15 -26.05 -1.99
CA VAL A 281 7.99 -26.33 -3.44
C VAL A 281 6.91 -27.37 -3.69
N GLY A 282 6.81 -28.42 -2.84
CA GLY A 282 5.77 -29.44 -2.96
C GLY A 282 4.36 -28.86 -2.91
N ASP A 283 4.13 -27.93 -1.96
CA ASP A 283 2.86 -27.25 -1.79
C ASP A 283 2.56 -26.28 -2.95
N ARG A 284 3.59 -25.60 -3.50
CA ARG A 284 3.45 -24.79 -4.72
C ARG A 284 2.98 -25.61 -5.92
N MET A 285 3.58 -26.79 -6.14
CA MET A 285 3.22 -27.68 -7.23
C MET A 285 1.79 -28.22 -7.11
N LYS A 286 1.38 -28.57 -5.89
CA LYS A 286 0.02 -29.03 -5.61
C LYS A 286 -0.99 -27.92 -5.85
N LEU A 287 -0.74 -26.74 -5.30
CA LEU A 287 -1.56 -25.53 -5.50
C LEU A 287 -1.78 -25.23 -7.00
N LEU A 288 -0.71 -25.23 -7.79
CA LEU A 288 -0.78 -24.99 -9.24
C LEU A 288 -1.65 -26.04 -9.97
N LYS A 289 -1.52 -27.31 -9.58
CA LYS A 289 -2.32 -28.39 -10.15
C LYS A 289 -3.81 -28.21 -9.85
N ASP A 290 -4.12 -27.87 -8.60
CA ASP A 290 -5.50 -27.67 -8.16
C ASP A 290 -6.12 -26.40 -8.77
N ALA A 291 -5.37 -25.31 -8.82
CA ALA A 291 -5.81 -24.07 -9.47
C ALA A 291 -6.11 -24.27 -10.98
N ALA A 292 -5.29 -25.07 -11.68
CA ALA A 292 -5.51 -25.38 -13.08
C ALA A 292 -6.78 -26.24 -13.29
N ARG A 293 -7.07 -27.16 -12.37
CA ARG A 293 -8.27 -28.01 -12.41
C ARG A 293 -9.54 -27.19 -12.18
N GLU A 294 -9.52 -26.21 -11.30
CA GLU A 294 -10.67 -25.40 -10.90
C GLU A 294 -10.80 -24.08 -11.70
N ASP A 295 -10.02 -23.89 -12.78
CA ASP A 295 -9.97 -22.63 -13.57
C ASP A 295 -9.76 -21.39 -12.69
N MET A 296 -8.94 -21.51 -11.66
CA MET A 296 -8.60 -20.41 -10.76
C MET A 296 -7.36 -19.67 -11.25
N LEU A 297 -7.41 -18.33 -11.27
CA LEU A 297 -6.26 -17.49 -11.55
C LEU A 297 -5.50 -17.21 -10.25
N ILE A 298 -4.21 -17.47 -10.24
CA ILE A 298 -3.35 -17.11 -9.12
C ILE A 298 -2.75 -15.72 -9.36
N ILE A 299 -2.73 -14.88 -8.34
CA ILE A 299 -1.93 -13.66 -8.26
C ILE A 299 -0.85 -13.91 -7.21
N GLU A 300 0.38 -14.07 -7.68
CA GLU A 300 1.56 -14.25 -6.84
C GLU A 300 2.18 -12.87 -6.56
N ASP A 301 2.03 -12.38 -5.33
CA ASP A 301 2.68 -11.14 -4.87
C ASP A 301 4.02 -11.46 -4.19
N ASP A 302 5.10 -11.13 -4.88
CA ASP A 302 6.46 -11.50 -4.52
C ASP A 302 7.28 -10.29 -4.06
N TYR A 303 6.96 -9.75 -2.91
CA TYR A 303 7.54 -8.49 -2.41
C TYR A 303 8.77 -8.63 -1.49
N ASN A 304 9.09 -9.84 -0.99
CA ASN A 304 10.18 -10.07 -0.04
C ASN A 304 11.05 -11.30 -0.37
N SER A 305 10.90 -11.87 -1.55
CA SER A 305 11.63 -13.11 -1.91
C SER A 305 13.15 -12.98 -1.91
N GLU A 306 13.64 -11.77 -2.15
CA GLU A 306 15.07 -11.48 -2.14
C GLU A 306 15.68 -11.52 -0.73
N PHE A 307 14.88 -11.29 0.31
CA PHE A 307 15.32 -11.24 1.71
C PHE A 307 15.25 -12.60 2.41
N ARG A 308 15.66 -13.68 1.73
CA ARG A 308 15.81 -15.01 2.35
C ARG A 308 17.19 -15.17 2.98
N TYR A 309 17.23 -15.57 4.23
CA TYR A 309 18.47 -15.60 5.03
C TYR A 309 19.20 -16.93 4.96
N TYR A 310 18.48 -18.04 5.12
CA TYR A 310 19.08 -19.35 5.40
C TYR A 310 18.99 -20.32 4.22
N ASN A 311 17.98 -20.19 3.37
CA ASN A 311 17.70 -21.14 2.30
C ASN A 311 17.92 -20.56 0.90
N ARG A 312 18.07 -21.43 -0.10
CA ARG A 312 18.09 -21.01 -1.52
C ARG A 312 16.74 -20.43 -1.90
N PRO A 313 16.69 -19.46 -2.82
CA PRO A 313 15.44 -18.93 -3.33
C PRO A 313 14.57 -20.05 -3.90
N THR A 314 13.31 -20.11 -3.46
CA THR A 314 12.31 -21.02 -4.02
C THR A 314 11.83 -20.46 -5.36
N PRO A 315 11.73 -21.24 -6.43
CA PRO A 315 11.20 -20.78 -7.72
C PRO A 315 9.78 -20.20 -7.54
N SER A 316 9.45 -19.17 -8.30
CA SER A 316 8.12 -18.57 -8.29
C SER A 316 7.04 -19.56 -8.73
N LEU A 317 5.79 -19.38 -8.29
CA LEU A 317 4.64 -20.11 -8.83
C LEU A 317 4.50 -19.89 -10.34
N GLN A 318 4.72 -18.66 -10.78
CA GLN A 318 4.68 -18.29 -12.19
C GLN A 318 5.69 -19.07 -13.02
N GLY A 319 6.94 -19.22 -12.55
CA GLY A 319 7.95 -20.02 -13.21
C GLY A 319 7.62 -21.52 -13.19
N LEU A 320 7.15 -22.04 -12.04
CA LEU A 320 6.74 -23.44 -11.91
C LEU A 320 5.51 -23.79 -12.78
N SER A 321 4.62 -22.82 -13.05
CA SER A 321 3.45 -23.01 -13.93
C SER A 321 3.78 -22.93 -15.41
N GLY A 322 5.03 -22.68 -15.79
CA GLY A 322 5.38 -22.42 -17.19
C GLY A 322 4.84 -21.10 -17.73
N GLY A 323 4.59 -20.12 -16.86
CA GLY A 323 4.05 -18.79 -17.21
C GLY A 323 2.54 -18.78 -17.47
N ARG A 324 1.79 -19.82 -17.07
CA ARG A 324 0.36 -19.94 -17.34
C ARG A 324 -0.46 -19.89 -16.05
N GLY A 325 -1.64 -19.24 -16.10
CA GLY A 325 -2.58 -19.21 -14.97
C GLY A 325 -2.09 -18.44 -13.73
N VAL A 326 -0.95 -17.75 -13.81
CA VAL A 326 -0.38 -16.99 -12.71
C VAL A 326 -0.03 -15.59 -13.21
N VAL A 327 -0.55 -14.55 -12.54
CA VAL A 327 -0.06 -13.17 -12.61
C VAL A 327 1.01 -13.02 -11.55
N TYR A 328 2.20 -12.62 -11.95
CA TYR A 328 3.28 -12.35 -11.00
C TYR A 328 3.39 -10.85 -10.74
N LEU A 329 3.39 -10.44 -9.47
CA LEU A 329 3.59 -9.08 -9.02
C LEU A 329 4.94 -8.96 -8.30
N GLY A 330 5.69 -7.91 -8.61
CA GLY A 330 6.91 -7.58 -7.90
C GLY A 330 7.02 -6.08 -7.64
N THR A 331 7.79 -5.72 -6.62
CA THR A 331 7.95 -4.32 -6.21
C THR A 331 9.37 -4.00 -5.78
N PHE A 332 9.83 -2.79 -6.08
CA PHE A 332 11.10 -2.25 -5.58
C PHE A 332 10.95 -1.45 -4.28
N SER A 333 9.70 -1.22 -3.83
CA SER A 333 9.44 -0.39 -2.64
C SER A 333 10.09 -0.92 -1.36
N ARG A 334 10.23 -2.24 -1.23
CA ARG A 334 10.91 -2.88 -0.10
C ARG A 334 12.39 -3.13 -0.37
N LEU A 335 12.70 -3.42 -1.62
CA LEU A 335 14.02 -3.81 -2.06
C LEU A 335 15.00 -2.63 -2.12
N LEU A 336 14.49 -1.46 -2.47
CA LEU A 336 15.23 -0.22 -2.59
C LEU A 336 14.69 0.85 -1.62
N LEU A 337 13.71 1.62 -2.08
CA LEU A 337 13.08 2.70 -1.31
C LEU A 337 11.57 2.69 -1.54
N PRO A 338 10.74 2.85 -0.49
CA PRO A 338 9.29 2.97 -0.63
C PRO A 338 8.87 4.15 -1.53
N SER A 339 9.64 5.24 -1.53
CA SER A 339 9.37 6.46 -2.29
C SER A 339 9.55 6.34 -3.80
N ILE A 340 10.32 5.37 -4.29
CA ILE A 340 10.49 5.11 -5.74
C ILE A 340 9.15 4.73 -6.39
N ARG A 341 8.22 4.14 -5.64
CA ARG A 341 6.90 3.74 -6.13
C ARG A 341 6.94 2.95 -7.43
N MET A 342 7.89 2.04 -7.57
CA MET A 342 8.09 1.22 -8.75
C MET A 342 7.71 -0.23 -8.48
N SER A 343 6.72 -0.72 -9.24
CA SER A 343 6.28 -2.11 -9.21
C SER A 343 6.01 -2.59 -10.63
N TYR A 344 5.90 -3.88 -10.81
CA TYR A 344 5.65 -4.49 -12.11
C TYR A 344 4.77 -5.73 -11.95
N MET A 345 4.03 -6.07 -13.02
CA MET A 345 3.33 -7.35 -13.14
C MET A 345 3.77 -8.06 -14.41
N VAL A 346 3.81 -9.39 -14.35
CA VAL A 346 4.00 -10.26 -15.50
C VAL A 346 2.66 -10.93 -15.80
N LEU A 347 2.11 -10.64 -16.97
CA LEU A 347 0.80 -11.16 -17.39
C LEU A 347 0.95 -12.50 -18.11
N PRO A 348 0.12 -13.51 -17.76
CA PRO A 348 0.00 -14.73 -18.55
C PRO A 348 -0.61 -14.41 -19.92
N PRO A 349 -0.39 -15.27 -20.96
CA PRO A 349 -0.74 -14.96 -22.35
C PRO A 349 -2.20 -14.52 -22.57
N ALA A 350 -3.15 -15.12 -21.87
CA ALA A 350 -4.57 -14.76 -22.01
C ALA A 350 -4.88 -13.33 -21.53
N LEU A 351 -4.28 -12.92 -20.41
CA LEU A 351 -4.43 -11.55 -19.89
C LEU A 351 -3.59 -10.55 -20.67
N LEU A 352 -2.43 -10.94 -21.17
CA LEU A 352 -1.61 -10.09 -22.04
C LEU A 352 -2.39 -9.66 -23.29
N LYS A 353 -3.08 -10.57 -23.95
CA LYS A 353 -3.95 -10.23 -25.10
C LYS A 353 -5.00 -9.18 -24.71
N ARG A 354 -5.69 -9.37 -23.59
CA ARG A 354 -6.69 -8.39 -23.10
C ARG A 354 -6.06 -7.04 -22.74
N TYR A 355 -4.86 -7.06 -22.18
CA TYR A 355 -4.12 -5.84 -21.89
C TYR A 355 -3.75 -5.10 -23.17
N GLN A 356 -3.26 -5.77 -24.20
CA GLN A 356 -2.89 -5.15 -25.48
C GLN A 356 -4.07 -4.45 -26.17
N GLU A 357 -5.28 -4.99 -26.04
CA GLU A 357 -6.50 -4.37 -26.57
C GLU A 357 -6.88 -3.05 -25.84
N ARG A 358 -6.52 -2.94 -24.55
CA ARG A 358 -6.92 -1.82 -23.66
C ARG A 358 -5.77 -0.91 -23.27
N GLY A 359 -4.55 -1.43 -23.20
CA GLY A 359 -3.37 -0.74 -22.65
C GLY A 359 -3.06 0.60 -23.28
N ARG A 360 -3.42 0.78 -24.56
CA ARG A 360 -3.28 2.06 -25.28
C ARG A 360 -4.11 3.21 -24.69
N PHE A 361 -5.12 2.91 -23.86
CA PHE A 361 -5.98 3.90 -23.22
C PHE A 361 -5.52 4.25 -21.80
N TYR A 362 -4.48 3.59 -21.29
CA TYR A 362 -3.91 3.86 -19.99
C TYR A 362 -2.64 4.71 -20.12
N ASN A 363 -2.51 5.71 -19.28
CA ASN A 363 -1.26 6.42 -19.12
C ASN A 363 -0.34 5.65 -18.18
N GLN A 364 0.97 5.77 -18.41
CA GLN A 364 1.96 5.22 -17.47
C GLN A 364 1.88 5.94 -16.13
N THR A 365 1.76 5.16 -15.04
CA THR A 365 1.63 5.70 -13.67
C THR A 365 2.98 5.89 -12.99
N ALA A 366 4.01 5.14 -13.37
CA ALA A 366 5.34 5.25 -12.79
C ALA A 366 6.19 6.30 -13.51
N SER A 367 7.00 7.04 -12.76
CA SER A 367 7.88 8.08 -13.29
C SER A 367 8.83 7.54 -14.35
N LYS A 368 8.86 8.18 -15.53
CA LYS A 368 9.76 7.84 -16.62
C LYS A 368 11.23 8.01 -16.22
N ALA A 369 11.55 9.09 -15.54
CA ALA A 369 12.91 9.35 -15.08
C ALA A 369 13.41 8.26 -14.12
N GLU A 370 12.56 7.79 -13.21
CA GLU A 370 12.90 6.69 -12.30
C GLU A 370 13.00 5.35 -13.01
N GLN A 371 12.17 5.08 -14.03
CA GLN A 371 12.32 3.89 -14.86
C GLN A 371 13.67 3.86 -15.58
N ILE A 372 14.10 4.99 -16.15
CA ILE A 372 15.41 5.12 -16.80
C ILE A 372 16.55 4.92 -15.80
N ALA A 373 16.48 5.58 -14.63
CA ALA A 373 17.49 5.45 -13.58
C ALA A 373 17.60 4.00 -13.08
N LEU A 374 16.46 3.35 -12.84
CA LEU A 374 16.43 1.97 -12.35
C LEU A 374 16.89 0.96 -13.42
N CYS A 375 16.56 1.22 -14.69
CA CYS A 375 17.07 0.42 -15.81
C CYS A 375 18.60 0.41 -15.84
N GLN A 376 19.23 1.59 -15.75
CA GLN A 376 20.69 1.72 -15.70
C GLN A 376 21.27 1.03 -14.46
N PHE A 377 20.64 1.23 -13.29
CA PHE A 377 21.05 0.62 -12.02
C PHE A 377 21.05 -0.91 -12.07
N ILE A 378 20.05 -1.51 -12.73
CA ILE A 378 19.96 -2.97 -12.95
C ILE A 378 21.02 -3.43 -13.92
N ARG A 379 21.16 -2.77 -15.07
CA ARG A 379 22.12 -3.17 -16.13
C ARG A 379 23.58 -3.13 -15.65
N ASP A 380 23.90 -2.19 -14.77
CA ASP A 380 25.24 -2.05 -14.19
C ASP A 380 25.48 -3.01 -13.01
N GLY A 381 24.52 -3.91 -12.67
CA GLY A 381 24.66 -4.93 -11.62
C GLY A 381 24.57 -4.39 -10.19
N HIS A 382 24.11 -3.16 -10.02
CA HIS A 382 24.00 -2.55 -8.69
C HIS A 382 22.79 -3.06 -7.90
N LEU A 383 21.75 -3.54 -8.59
CA LEU A 383 20.58 -4.13 -7.92
C LEU A 383 20.99 -5.37 -7.13
N GLU A 384 21.72 -6.29 -7.72
CA GLU A 384 22.19 -7.52 -7.06
C GLU A 384 23.15 -7.21 -5.91
N SER A 385 24.01 -6.22 -6.10
CA SER A 385 24.91 -5.74 -5.03
C SER A 385 24.13 -5.18 -3.85
N GLN A 386 23.11 -4.37 -4.14
CA GLN A 386 22.20 -3.78 -3.16
C GLN A 386 21.46 -4.86 -2.38
N ILE A 387 20.89 -5.86 -3.05
CA ILE A 387 20.20 -7.00 -2.43
C ILE A 387 21.12 -7.74 -1.47
N ARG A 388 22.35 -8.06 -1.90
CA ARG A 388 23.31 -8.77 -1.03
C ARG A 388 23.65 -7.98 0.23
N LYS A 389 23.85 -6.66 0.12
CA LYS A 389 24.14 -5.78 1.25
C LYS A 389 22.96 -5.70 2.22
N SER A 390 21.76 -5.43 1.70
CA SER A 390 20.55 -5.34 2.50
C SER A 390 20.25 -6.65 3.22
N LYS A 391 20.40 -7.78 2.52
CA LYS A 391 20.23 -9.12 3.09
C LYS A 391 21.17 -9.35 4.28
N LYS A 392 22.46 -9.02 4.13
CA LYS A 392 23.44 -9.15 5.22
C LYS A 392 23.11 -8.24 6.40
N LEU A 393 22.73 -6.99 6.13
CA LEU A 393 22.35 -6.02 7.14
C LEU A 393 21.13 -6.49 7.96
N TYR A 394 20.04 -6.85 7.28
CA TYR A 394 18.81 -7.26 7.95
C TYR A 394 18.96 -8.59 8.70
N ALA A 395 19.72 -9.53 8.19
CA ALA A 395 20.04 -10.77 8.93
C ALA A 395 20.79 -10.48 10.25
N ALA A 396 21.77 -9.57 10.21
CA ALA A 396 22.50 -9.17 11.40
C ALA A 396 21.60 -8.42 12.41
N LYS A 397 20.76 -7.49 11.92
CA LYS A 397 19.83 -6.72 12.75
C LYS A 397 18.74 -7.58 13.37
N ALA A 398 18.16 -8.52 12.62
CA ALA A 398 17.16 -9.45 13.14
C ALA A 398 17.75 -10.34 14.26
N LYS A 399 18.96 -10.86 14.05
CA LYS A 399 19.68 -11.62 15.08
C LYS A 399 19.94 -10.75 16.32
N CYS A 400 20.45 -9.53 16.14
CA CYS A 400 20.70 -8.59 17.23
C CYS A 400 19.43 -8.31 18.04
N LEU A 401 18.28 -8.11 17.36
CA LEU A 401 16.99 -7.88 18.00
C LEU A 401 16.54 -9.11 18.81
N CYS A 402 16.65 -10.33 18.26
CA CYS A 402 16.33 -11.57 18.99
C CYS A 402 17.23 -11.75 20.23
N ASP A 403 18.54 -11.47 20.10
CA ASP A 403 19.48 -11.57 21.20
C ASP A 403 19.20 -10.52 22.30
N ALA A 404 18.79 -9.30 21.93
CA ALA A 404 18.38 -8.26 22.86
C ALA A 404 17.08 -8.64 23.61
N VAL A 405 16.06 -9.16 22.90
CA VAL A 405 14.83 -9.65 23.53
C VAL A 405 15.15 -10.74 24.56
N ARG A 406 15.97 -11.71 24.19
CA ARG A 406 16.37 -12.80 25.10
C ARG A 406 17.10 -12.28 26.34
N ARG A 407 17.98 -11.30 26.18
CA ARG A 407 18.76 -10.70 27.27
C ARG A 407 17.89 -9.92 28.25
N ILE A 408 16.95 -9.14 27.72
CA ILE A 408 16.11 -8.23 28.50
C ILE A 408 14.95 -8.98 29.17
N PHE A 409 14.25 -9.83 28.42
CA PHE A 409 13.04 -10.51 28.92
C PHE A 409 13.31 -11.90 29.52
N GLY A 410 14.44 -12.53 29.18
CA GLY A 410 14.77 -13.89 29.63
C GLY A 410 13.72 -14.89 29.13
N GLU A 411 13.25 -15.74 30.05
CA GLU A 411 12.23 -16.77 29.77
C GLU A 411 10.81 -16.22 29.57
N LYS A 412 10.59 -14.94 29.90
CA LYS A 412 9.28 -14.27 29.76
C LYS A 412 8.93 -13.87 28.31
N ALA A 413 9.86 -14.01 27.38
CA ALA A 413 9.62 -13.75 25.98
C ALA A 413 10.28 -14.78 25.08
N ARG A 414 9.61 -15.13 23.99
CA ARG A 414 10.15 -15.97 22.92
C ARG A 414 10.12 -15.18 21.62
N THR A 415 11.09 -15.42 20.75
CA THR A 415 11.16 -14.78 19.43
C THR A 415 11.11 -15.83 18.34
N HIS A 416 10.34 -15.54 17.30
CA HIS A 416 10.23 -16.36 16.09
C HIS A 416 10.66 -15.51 14.88
N LEU A 417 11.59 -16.02 14.14
CA LEU A 417 12.14 -15.42 12.93
C LEU A 417 12.02 -16.42 11.80
N GLY A 418 11.30 -16.06 10.76
CA GLY A 418 11.17 -16.86 9.55
C GLY A 418 12.40 -16.77 8.64
N ASP A 419 12.32 -17.46 7.50
CA ASP A 419 13.38 -17.50 6.48
C ASP A 419 13.50 -16.18 5.70
N ALA A 420 12.47 -15.33 5.72
CA ALA A 420 12.39 -14.11 4.89
C ALA A 420 11.90 -12.90 5.68
N GLY A 421 12.28 -11.70 5.20
CA GLY A 421 11.80 -10.43 5.73
C GLY A 421 12.63 -9.90 6.91
N PHE A 422 12.19 -8.82 7.52
CA PHE A 422 12.88 -8.10 8.60
C PHE A 422 11.97 -7.91 9.81
N LEU A 423 10.99 -8.80 9.97
CA LEU A 423 10.04 -8.80 11.08
C LEU A 423 10.33 -9.98 11.99
N VAL A 424 10.32 -9.70 13.28
CA VAL A 424 10.49 -10.69 14.35
C VAL A 424 9.17 -10.76 15.10
N LEU A 425 8.59 -11.96 15.23
CA LEU A 425 7.45 -12.17 16.10
C LEU A 425 7.97 -12.41 17.51
N MET A 426 7.47 -11.63 18.47
CA MET A 426 7.75 -11.73 19.89
C MET A 426 6.50 -12.20 20.62
N GLU A 427 6.58 -13.32 21.30
CA GLU A 427 5.57 -13.86 22.21
C GLU A 427 5.95 -13.54 23.65
N LEU A 428 4.98 -13.09 24.46
CA LEU A 428 5.22 -12.61 25.81
C LEU A 428 4.41 -13.41 26.83
N ASP A 429 5.02 -13.77 27.94
CA ASP A 429 4.31 -14.25 29.13
C ASP A 429 3.76 -13.06 29.91
N SER A 430 2.53 -12.66 29.59
CA SER A 430 1.86 -11.50 30.18
C SER A 430 0.35 -11.71 30.22
N PRO A 431 -0.33 -11.22 31.27
CA PRO A 431 -1.80 -11.27 31.34
C PRO A 431 -2.49 -10.20 30.43
N LEU A 432 -1.72 -9.25 29.88
CA LEU A 432 -2.23 -8.21 28.99
C LEU A 432 -2.44 -8.76 27.60
N THR A 433 -3.40 -8.21 26.86
CA THR A 433 -3.60 -8.50 25.45
C THR A 433 -2.54 -7.79 24.57
N SER A 434 -2.34 -8.28 23.34
CA SER A 434 -1.43 -7.63 22.38
C SER A 434 -1.79 -6.18 22.12
N ALA A 435 -3.10 -5.85 22.04
CA ALA A 435 -3.60 -4.51 21.82
C ALA A 435 -3.35 -3.59 23.02
N GLU A 436 -3.57 -4.07 24.26
CA GLU A 436 -3.27 -3.32 25.48
C GLU A 436 -1.78 -2.99 25.61
N ILE A 437 -0.92 -3.99 25.33
CA ILE A 437 0.54 -3.76 25.32
C ILE A 437 0.92 -2.70 24.28
N ALA A 438 0.39 -2.79 23.07
CA ALA A 438 0.69 -1.83 22.01
C ALA A 438 0.20 -0.41 22.36
N GLY A 439 -0.99 -0.28 22.96
CA GLY A 439 -1.51 1.02 23.42
C GLY A 439 -0.67 1.64 24.52
N ARG A 440 -0.31 0.88 25.56
CA ARG A 440 0.56 1.33 26.66
C ARG A 440 1.99 1.66 26.17
N ALA A 441 2.54 0.83 25.26
CA ALA A 441 3.83 1.08 24.66
C ALA A 441 3.87 2.39 23.86
N ALA A 442 2.82 2.67 23.09
CA ALA A 442 2.70 3.91 22.33
C ALA A 442 2.69 5.15 23.25
N GLN A 443 2.00 5.08 24.40
CA GLN A 443 2.00 6.14 25.42
C GLN A 443 3.41 6.34 26.05
N ALA A 444 4.22 5.28 26.12
CA ALA A 444 5.59 5.33 26.57
C ALA A 444 6.61 5.67 25.45
N GLY A 445 6.12 6.04 24.25
CA GLY A 445 6.96 6.40 23.11
C GLY A 445 7.52 5.21 22.31
N VAL A 446 7.00 3.99 22.49
CA VAL A 446 7.41 2.79 21.77
C VAL A 446 6.26 2.29 20.87
N ALA A 447 6.43 2.34 19.58
CA ALA A 447 5.46 1.76 18.63
C ALA A 447 5.78 0.29 18.37
N VAL A 448 4.83 -0.60 18.63
CA VAL A 448 4.86 -2.02 18.29
C VAL A 448 3.58 -2.40 17.56
N ARG A 449 3.61 -3.46 16.75
CA ARG A 449 2.41 -3.95 16.05
C ARG A 449 1.81 -5.14 16.79
N PRO A 450 0.57 -5.04 17.32
CA PRO A 450 -0.10 -6.17 17.92
C PRO A 450 -0.48 -7.21 16.86
N VAL A 451 -0.40 -8.49 17.21
CA VAL A 451 -0.88 -9.60 16.40
C VAL A 451 -2.01 -10.27 17.16
N GLU A 452 -3.24 -10.00 16.78
CA GLU A 452 -4.44 -10.50 17.48
C GLU A 452 -4.79 -11.93 17.08
N SER A 453 -4.43 -12.32 15.84
CA SER A 453 -4.57 -13.70 15.38
C SER A 453 -3.38 -14.06 14.47
N VAL A 454 -2.63 -15.05 14.87
CA VAL A 454 -1.78 -15.82 13.99
C VAL A 454 -2.74 -16.74 13.25
N GLY A 455 -2.97 -16.52 11.99
CA GLY A 455 -4.08 -17.16 11.27
C GLY A 455 -4.18 -18.68 11.47
N SER A 456 -5.40 -19.15 11.69
CA SER A 456 -5.74 -20.52 12.16
C SER A 456 -5.17 -21.69 11.35
N LEU A 457 -4.84 -21.52 10.07
CA LEU A 457 -4.20 -22.55 9.24
C LEU A 457 -2.76 -22.87 9.70
N LEU A 458 -2.09 -21.92 10.32
CA LEU A 458 -0.73 -22.07 10.85
C LEU A 458 -0.75 -22.41 12.35
N GLU A 459 -1.78 -22.00 13.09
CA GLU A 459 -1.98 -22.38 14.48
C GLU A 459 -2.04 -23.91 14.68
N LYS A 460 -2.64 -24.65 13.73
CA LYS A 460 -2.69 -26.12 13.80
C LYS A 460 -1.35 -26.82 13.48
N GLN A 461 -0.41 -26.16 12.83
CA GLN A 461 0.96 -26.65 12.60
C GLN A 461 1.96 -26.21 13.68
N GLU A 462 1.56 -25.24 14.52
CA GLU A 462 2.44 -24.59 15.46
C GLU A 462 2.34 -25.21 16.87
N HIS A 463 2.90 -26.38 17.06
CA HIS A 463 3.26 -26.87 18.41
C HIS A 463 4.24 -25.96 19.17
N HIS A 464 4.52 -24.75 18.66
CA HIS A 464 5.53 -23.84 19.16
C HIS A 464 4.99 -22.60 19.87
N PHE A 465 3.71 -22.23 19.68
CA PHE A 465 3.11 -21.08 20.34
C PHE A 465 2.28 -21.50 21.56
N GLN A 466 2.39 -20.72 22.63
CA GLN A 466 1.52 -20.92 23.80
C GLN A 466 0.18 -20.21 23.56
N GLU A 467 -0.90 -20.97 23.69
CA GLU A 467 -2.25 -20.45 23.59
C GLU A 467 -2.51 -19.37 24.66
N GLY A 468 -3.03 -18.21 24.28
CA GLY A 468 -3.32 -17.10 25.19
C GLY A 468 -2.18 -16.10 25.42
N TYR A 469 -0.97 -16.35 24.94
CA TYR A 469 0.15 -15.40 25.08
C TYR A 469 0.05 -14.26 24.07
N PRO A 470 0.18 -12.97 24.51
CA PRO A 470 0.19 -11.83 23.60
C PRO A 470 1.38 -11.88 22.64
N LYS A 471 1.13 -11.49 21.40
CA LYS A 471 2.10 -11.53 20.30
C LYS A 471 2.31 -10.14 19.72
N LEU A 472 3.55 -9.74 19.57
CA LEU A 472 3.96 -8.46 18.99
C LEU A 472 4.86 -8.70 17.79
N LEU A 473 4.66 -7.94 16.72
CA LEU A 473 5.52 -7.96 15.56
C LEU A 473 6.47 -6.76 15.60
N LEU A 474 7.76 -7.04 15.63
CA LEU A 474 8.83 -6.05 15.72
C LEU A 474 9.61 -5.96 14.41
N SER A 475 9.73 -4.76 13.85
CA SER A 475 10.56 -4.47 12.69
C SER A 475 12.00 -4.19 13.11
N CYS A 476 12.96 -4.93 12.55
CA CYS A 476 14.37 -4.64 12.74
C CYS A 476 14.91 -3.57 11.77
N ALA A 477 14.05 -3.04 10.86
CA ALA A 477 14.49 -2.12 9.81
C ALA A 477 14.35 -0.64 10.19
N SER A 478 13.47 -0.31 11.15
CA SER A 478 13.03 1.07 11.37
C SER A 478 13.95 1.93 12.25
N MET A 479 14.88 1.31 12.96
CA MET A 479 15.85 2.04 13.81
C MET A 479 17.22 1.36 13.81
N GLY A 480 18.25 2.07 14.33
CA GLY A 480 19.58 1.51 14.54
C GLY A 480 19.59 0.41 15.60
N ALA A 481 20.43 -0.61 15.41
CA ALA A 481 20.49 -1.76 16.32
C ALA A 481 20.97 -1.37 17.73
N GLU A 482 21.73 -0.30 17.87
CA GLU A 482 22.21 0.26 19.13
C GLU A 482 21.09 0.76 20.06
N ARG A 483 19.89 1.02 19.48
CA ARG A 483 18.74 1.51 20.23
C ARG A 483 17.76 0.42 20.66
N TYR A 484 17.98 -0.84 20.25
CA TYR A 484 17.04 -1.92 20.57
C TYR A 484 16.93 -2.18 22.06
N GLU A 485 18.04 -2.20 22.80
CA GLU A 485 18.03 -2.49 24.21
C GLU A 485 17.25 -1.41 24.99
N GLU A 486 17.54 -0.15 24.73
CA GLU A 486 16.82 0.97 25.35
C GLU A 486 15.30 0.90 25.09
N ALA A 487 14.90 0.64 23.83
CA ALA A 487 13.50 0.51 23.46
C ALA A 487 12.82 -0.71 24.13
N LEU A 488 13.51 -1.82 24.21
CA LEU A 488 12.99 -3.05 24.84
C LEU A 488 12.91 -2.95 26.36
N GLU A 489 13.79 -2.21 27.02
CA GLU A 489 13.68 -1.94 28.47
C GLU A 489 12.42 -1.10 28.76
N VAL A 490 12.14 -0.06 27.96
CA VAL A 490 10.89 0.71 28.07
C VAL A 490 9.67 -0.22 27.86
N LEU A 491 9.72 -1.07 26.84
CA LEU A 491 8.63 -2.03 26.57
C LEU A 491 8.44 -3.00 27.74
N LYS A 492 9.51 -3.50 28.33
CA LYS A 492 9.48 -4.41 29.50
C LYS A 492 8.84 -3.75 30.71
N GLU A 493 9.17 -2.48 30.99
CA GLU A 493 8.53 -1.72 32.06
C GLU A 493 7.02 -1.59 31.83
N VAL A 494 6.60 -1.30 30.60
CA VAL A 494 5.17 -1.19 30.24
C VAL A 494 4.41 -2.50 30.45
N VAL A 495 5.03 -3.63 30.10
CA VAL A 495 4.40 -4.96 30.17
C VAL A 495 4.30 -5.45 31.63
N TYR A 496 5.33 -5.23 32.45
CA TYR A 496 5.45 -5.86 33.78
C TYR A 496 5.37 -4.88 34.96
N LYS A 497 5.25 -3.59 34.74
CA LYS A 497 5.04 -2.62 35.79
C LYS A 497 3.63 -2.81 36.36
N LYS A 498 3.53 -3.21 37.61
CA LYS A 498 2.25 -3.24 38.34
C LYS A 498 1.74 -1.80 38.45
N GLU A 499 0.51 -1.58 38.02
CA GLU A 499 -0.20 -0.34 38.35
C GLU A 499 -0.20 -0.22 39.90
N LYS A 500 0.37 0.88 40.41
CA LYS A 500 0.35 1.20 41.85
C LYS A 500 -1.02 1.72 42.23
#